data_c19cf6601ebb3c04beb4c5986c4331b7
#
_entry.id   c19cf6601ebb3c04beb4c5986c4331b7
#
_cell.length_a   1.000
_cell.length_b   1.000
_cell.length_c   1.000
_cell.angle_alpha   90.00
_cell.angle_beta   90.00
_cell.angle_gamma   90.00
#
_symmetry.space_group_name_H-M   'P 1'
#
loop_
_entity.id
_entity.type
_entity.pdbx_description
1 polymer ?
#
loop_
_entity_poly.entity_id
_entity_poly.type
_entity_poly.pdbx_seq_one_letter_code
_entity_poly.pdbx_strand_id
1 'polypeptide(L)'
;MKNSLKRFTAVLACTALTAALALPARAAEDQPIRVGSYKGTTLEVGERSGLVIGPGGPAYTVTSSDPDTVEVEQVMNFWTAVAKAEGSAEITVSNQTGETGTLTLTVGSHAPQAPTVESSPDQGEALDVRLELVRLVNEVRRENGVAELPVSEALMSAAQTISDKKYTWHHTKEECEAALACGYPYGFGVNLTVFTGVSTEDTAQHALDNWLNSSGHFETMIKPDCDSIGVGVTESGSVTYCYLFVGRPNTHNPYE
;
A
#
# COMPACT_ATOMS: atom_id res chain seq x y z
N MET A 1 -77.28 46.12 -8.28
CA MET A 1 -76.42 46.19 -7.10
C MET A 1 -75.68 44.87 -7.00
N LYS A 2 -74.44 44.80 -7.50
CA LYS A 2 -73.60 43.60 -7.42
C LYS A 2 -72.20 44.03 -6.92
N ASN A 3 -71.88 43.68 -5.66
CA ASN A 3 -70.60 43.94 -5.06
C ASN A 3 -69.61 42.89 -5.56
N SER A 4 -68.59 43.35 -6.24
CA SER A 4 -67.46 42.54 -6.69
C SER A 4 -66.35 42.60 -5.63
N LEU A 5 -66.13 41.49 -4.99
CA LEU A 5 -65.07 41.31 -3.98
C LEU A 5 -63.77 40.95 -4.72
N LYS A 6 -62.79 41.85 -4.77
CA LYS A 6 -61.48 41.62 -5.33
C LYS A 6 -60.64 40.85 -4.31
N ARG A 7 -60.31 39.60 -4.62
CA ARG A 7 -59.33 38.80 -3.84
C ARG A 7 -57.90 39.21 -4.23
N PHE A 8 -57.18 39.78 -3.29
CA PHE A 8 -55.70 39.95 -3.39
C PHE A 8 -55.05 38.65 -3.03
N THR A 9 -54.37 38.05 -4.01
CA THR A 9 -53.48 36.88 -3.78
C THR A 9 -52.08 37.42 -3.48
N ALA A 10 -51.67 37.35 -2.23
CA ALA A 10 -50.28 37.65 -1.85
C ALA A 10 -49.41 36.43 -2.22
N VAL A 11 -48.51 36.60 -3.17
CA VAL A 11 -47.47 35.62 -3.49
C VAL A 11 -46.32 35.86 -2.51
N LEU A 12 -46.20 34.96 -1.56
CA LEU A 12 -45.05 34.91 -0.63
C LEU A 12 -43.90 34.24 -1.35
N ALA A 13 -42.93 35.03 -1.83
CA ALA A 13 -41.68 34.49 -2.37
C ALA A 13 -40.79 34.06 -1.22
N CYS A 14 -40.75 32.77 -0.97
CA CYS A 14 -39.78 32.15 -0.03
C CYS A 14 -38.42 32.02 -0.74
N THR A 15 -37.54 33.00 -0.57
CA THR A 15 -36.12 32.87 -0.95
C THR A 15 -35.44 31.99 0.08
N ALA A 16 -35.29 30.70 -0.24
CA ALA A 16 -34.43 29.81 0.52
C ALA A 16 -32.96 30.19 0.27
N LEU A 17 -32.36 30.85 1.25
CA LEU A 17 -30.93 31.14 1.28
C LEU A 17 -30.21 29.81 1.67
N THR A 18 -29.81 29.04 0.68
CA THR A 18 -28.91 27.89 0.91
C THR A 18 -27.53 28.43 1.24
N ALA A 19 -27.23 28.58 2.52
CA ALA A 19 -25.87 28.75 2.99
C ALA A 19 -25.16 27.41 2.76
N ALA A 20 -24.39 27.31 1.67
CA ALA A 20 -23.41 26.25 1.50
C ALA A 20 -22.35 26.46 2.59
N LEU A 21 -22.44 25.68 3.66
CA LEU A 21 -21.33 25.50 4.59
C LEU A 21 -20.23 24.81 3.80
N ALA A 22 -19.30 25.61 3.28
CA ALA A 22 -18.01 25.10 2.84
C ALA A 22 -17.32 24.56 4.12
N LEU A 23 -17.38 23.25 4.28
CA LEU A 23 -16.48 22.58 5.22
C LEU A 23 -15.06 22.97 4.78
N PRO A 24 -14.21 23.46 5.69
CA PRO A 24 -12.83 23.67 5.34
C PRO A 24 -12.31 22.31 4.86
N ALA A 25 -11.77 22.26 3.64
CA ALA A 25 -10.96 21.13 3.23
C ALA A 25 -9.90 20.99 4.31
N ARG A 26 -9.99 19.91 5.08
CA ARG A 26 -8.94 19.56 6.04
C ARG A 26 -7.69 19.44 5.20
N ALA A 27 -6.76 20.38 5.38
CA ALA A 27 -5.45 20.24 4.81
C ALA A 27 -4.98 18.85 5.21
N ALA A 28 -4.51 18.04 4.25
CA ALA A 28 -3.82 16.81 4.58
C ALA A 28 -2.77 17.21 5.62
N GLU A 29 -2.91 16.71 6.84
CA GLU A 29 -1.90 16.94 7.88
C GLU A 29 -0.58 16.47 7.25
N ASP A 30 0.45 17.30 7.32
CA ASP A 30 1.78 17.01 6.83
C ASP A 30 2.27 15.73 7.52
N GLN A 31 1.99 14.60 6.90
CA GLN A 31 2.46 13.30 7.37
C GLN A 31 3.94 13.21 6.97
N PRO A 32 4.86 12.98 7.92
CA PRO A 32 6.27 12.89 7.59
C PRO A 32 6.50 11.78 6.56
N ILE A 33 7.43 12.04 5.62
CA ILE A 33 7.82 11.01 4.66
C ILE A 33 8.48 9.86 5.40
N ARG A 34 7.94 8.66 5.21
CA ARG A 34 8.46 7.40 5.76
C ARG A 34 9.07 6.60 4.64
N VAL A 35 10.23 6.02 4.89
CA VAL A 35 10.96 5.21 3.91
C VAL A 35 11.34 3.89 4.55
N GLY A 36 11.00 2.81 3.89
CA GLY A 36 11.37 1.45 4.29
C GLY A 36 11.95 0.67 3.10
N SER A 37 12.44 -0.53 3.35
CA SER A 37 12.92 -1.47 2.35
C SER A 37 12.28 -2.82 2.60
N TYR A 38 11.77 -3.49 1.55
CA TYR A 38 11.08 -4.78 1.67
C TYR A 38 11.94 -5.89 2.28
N LYS A 39 13.26 -5.82 2.07
CA LYS A 39 14.21 -6.79 2.61
C LYS A 39 14.90 -6.33 3.90
N GLY A 40 14.41 -5.24 4.49
CA GLY A 40 15.02 -4.64 5.67
C GLY A 40 16.19 -3.71 5.33
N THR A 41 16.97 -3.34 6.34
CA THR A 41 18.03 -2.34 6.22
C THR A 41 19.41 -2.92 5.91
N THR A 42 19.55 -4.25 5.85
CA THR A 42 20.79 -4.94 5.49
C THR A 42 20.57 -5.75 4.22
N LEU A 43 21.40 -5.50 3.21
CA LEU A 43 21.37 -6.17 1.91
C LEU A 43 22.71 -6.88 1.64
N GLU A 44 22.69 -7.95 0.86
CA GLU A 44 23.90 -8.56 0.32
C GLU A 44 24.35 -7.85 -0.97
N VAL A 45 25.65 -7.92 -1.27
CA VAL A 45 26.17 -7.38 -2.55
C VAL A 45 25.46 -8.07 -3.73
N GLY A 46 24.93 -7.28 -4.64
CA GLY A 46 24.12 -7.73 -5.79
C GLY A 46 22.64 -7.86 -5.49
N GLU A 47 22.23 -7.70 -4.25
CA GLU A 47 20.83 -7.77 -3.86
C GLU A 47 20.07 -6.49 -4.24
N ARG A 48 18.78 -6.67 -4.53
CA ARG A 48 17.85 -5.60 -4.86
C ARG A 48 16.70 -5.62 -3.87
N SER A 49 16.27 -4.45 -3.42
CA SER A 49 15.09 -4.31 -2.56
C SER A 49 14.26 -3.10 -2.98
N GLY A 50 12.98 -3.31 -3.20
CA GLY A 50 12.04 -2.22 -3.41
C GLY A 50 11.97 -1.33 -2.17
N LEU A 51 11.81 -0.02 -2.40
CA LEU A 51 11.61 0.97 -1.35
C LEU A 51 10.12 1.22 -1.15
N VAL A 52 9.72 1.21 0.10
CA VAL A 52 8.38 1.59 0.53
C VAL A 52 8.41 3.04 0.96
N ILE A 53 7.63 3.88 0.31
CA ILE A 53 7.59 5.32 0.58
C ILE A 53 6.16 5.71 0.92
N GLY A 54 5.97 6.32 2.06
CA GLY A 54 4.68 6.83 2.53
C GLY A 54 4.74 8.30 2.92
N PRO A 55 3.61 9.03 2.90
CA PRO A 55 2.28 8.61 2.46
C PRO A 55 2.20 8.34 0.96
N GLY A 56 1.33 7.41 0.54
CA GLY A 56 1.12 7.11 -0.88
C GLY A 56 0.52 8.29 -1.65
N GLY A 57 0.79 8.35 -2.96
CA GLY A 57 0.16 9.29 -3.89
C GLY A 57 1.03 10.43 -4.44
N PRO A 58 1.89 11.13 -3.67
CA PRO A 58 2.79 12.13 -4.24
C PRO A 58 3.89 11.51 -5.10
N ALA A 59 4.39 12.28 -6.08
CA ALA A 59 5.62 11.92 -6.78
C ALA A 59 6.81 12.22 -5.86
N TYR A 60 7.69 11.23 -5.69
CA TYR A 60 8.89 11.34 -4.90
C TYR A 60 10.14 11.38 -5.78
N THR A 61 11.16 12.10 -5.30
CA THR A 61 12.53 11.99 -5.78
C THR A 61 13.33 11.22 -4.74
N VAL A 62 14.10 10.22 -5.18
CA VAL A 62 14.91 9.39 -4.30
C VAL A 62 16.36 9.50 -4.71
N THR A 63 17.25 9.69 -3.75
CA THR A 63 18.68 9.79 -3.95
C THR A 63 19.44 8.94 -2.93
N SER A 64 20.60 8.45 -3.31
CA SER A 64 21.54 7.77 -2.42
C SER A 64 22.71 8.69 -2.08
N SER A 65 23.18 8.69 -0.84
CA SER A 65 24.39 9.40 -0.43
C SER A 65 25.66 8.78 -1.00
N ASP A 66 25.62 7.50 -1.37
CA ASP A 66 26.71 6.76 -1.98
C ASP A 66 26.17 5.78 -3.04
N PRO A 67 26.01 6.22 -4.30
CA PRO A 67 25.51 5.37 -5.38
C PRO A 67 26.47 4.23 -5.79
N ASP A 68 27.72 4.27 -5.38
CA ASP A 68 28.67 3.18 -5.61
C ASP A 68 28.46 2.03 -4.61
N THR A 69 27.95 2.32 -3.42
CA THR A 69 27.56 1.33 -2.41
C THR A 69 26.10 0.88 -2.61
N VAL A 70 25.15 1.82 -2.70
CA VAL A 70 23.74 1.53 -2.97
C VAL A 70 23.24 2.49 -4.05
N GLU A 71 22.92 1.96 -5.21
CA GLU A 71 22.27 2.70 -6.29
C GLU A 71 20.75 2.67 -6.08
N VAL A 72 20.08 3.79 -6.40
CA VAL A 72 18.61 3.83 -6.44
C VAL A 72 18.16 4.01 -7.88
N GLU A 73 17.24 3.18 -8.31
CA GLU A 73 16.65 3.23 -9.65
C GLU A 73 15.14 3.21 -9.58
N GLN A 74 14.50 3.87 -10.53
CA GLN A 74 13.06 3.83 -10.67
C GLN A 74 12.69 2.77 -11.70
N VAL A 75 11.96 1.75 -11.25
CA VAL A 75 11.40 0.72 -12.12
C VAL A 75 9.89 0.93 -12.17
N MET A 76 9.38 1.40 -13.30
CA MET A 76 7.98 1.83 -13.46
C MET A 76 7.65 2.96 -12.45
N ASN A 77 6.77 2.71 -11.49
CA ASN A 77 6.36 3.67 -10.45
C ASN A 77 7.02 3.40 -9.09
N PHE A 78 7.97 2.46 -9.03
CA PHE A 78 8.60 2.02 -7.78
C PHE A 78 10.07 2.36 -7.77
N TRP A 79 10.56 2.74 -6.59
CA TRP A 79 11.97 2.92 -6.34
C TRP A 79 12.57 1.65 -5.78
N THR A 80 13.73 1.27 -6.29
CA THR A 80 14.46 0.08 -5.91
C THR A 80 15.88 0.46 -5.51
N ALA A 81 16.32 -0.01 -4.35
CA ALA A 81 17.71 0.05 -3.93
C ALA A 81 18.46 -1.16 -4.47
N VAL A 82 19.63 -0.95 -5.04
CA VAL A 82 20.52 -1.96 -5.59
C VAL A 82 21.84 -1.91 -4.83
N ALA A 83 22.13 -2.96 -4.09
CA ALA A 83 23.38 -3.10 -3.33
C ALA A 83 24.54 -3.46 -4.26
N LYS A 84 25.52 -2.56 -4.43
CA LYS A 84 26.63 -2.73 -5.39
C LYS A 84 27.94 -3.13 -4.74
N ALA A 85 28.22 -2.59 -3.56
CA ALA A 85 29.46 -2.85 -2.83
C ALA A 85 29.18 -2.84 -1.32
N GLU A 86 30.06 -3.49 -0.55
CA GLU A 86 30.00 -3.45 0.92
C GLU A 86 30.16 -2.02 1.43
N GLY A 87 29.35 -1.64 2.40
CA GLY A 87 29.35 -0.29 2.98
C GLY A 87 27.98 0.10 3.51
N SER A 88 27.75 1.41 3.62
CA SER A 88 26.48 1.96 4.08
C SER A 88 26.15 3.22 3.31
N ALA A 89 24.89 3.37 2.90
CA ALA A 89 24.41 4.56 2.24
C ALA A 89 23.09 5.02 2.86
N GLU A 90 22.92 6.33 2.96
CA GLU A 90 21.65 6.94 3.32
C GLU A 90 20.82 7.21 2.05
N ILE A 91 19.62 6.67 2.04
CA ILE A 91 18.65 6.92 0.99
C ILE A 91 17.77 8.07 1.44
N THR A 92 17.74 9.15 0.68
CA THR A 92 16.90 10.32 0.95
C THR A 92 15.77 10.37 -0.05
N VAL A 93 14.55 10.47 0.47
CA VAL A 93 13.32 10.65 -0.32
C VAL A 93 12.80 12.06 -0.07
N SER A 94 12.42 12.75 -1.13
CA SER A 94 11.82 14.09 -1.03
C SER A 94 10.56 14.19 -1.89
N ASN A 95 9.57 14.96 -1.42
CA ASN A 95 8.39 15.31 -2.18
C ASN A 95 8.53 16.70 -2.84
N GLN A 96 7.52 17.11 -3.59
CA GLN A 96 7.49 18.39 -4.29
C GLN A 96 7.42 19.61 -3.36
N THR A 97 7.01 19.42 -2.09
CA THR A 97 6.93 20.49 -1.08
C THR A 97 8.26 20.69 -0.34
N GLY A 98 9.24 19.80 -0.57
CA GLY A 98 10.57 19.86 0.05
C GLY A 98 10.67 19.12 1.39
N GLU A 99 9.64 18.40 1.78
CA GLU A 99 9.73 17.47 2.91
C GLU A 99 10.59 16.27 2.54
N THR A 100 11.31 15.73 3.52
CA THR A 100 12.25 14.63 3.33
C THR A 100 12.04 13.52 4.35
N GLY A 101 12.32 12.27 3.92
CA GLY A 101 12.48 11.11 4.77
C GLY A 101 13.77 10.39 4.41
N THR A 102 14.39 9.69 5.35
CA THR A 102 15.64 8.98 5.11
C THR A 102 15.58 7.53 5.59
N LEU A 103 16.40 6.68 4.94
CA LEU A 103 16.60 5.28 5.30
C LEU A 103 18.09 4.96 5.13
N THR A 104 18.73 4.45 6.15
CA THR A 104 20.09 3.94 6.04
C THR A 104 20.05 2.47 5.62
N LEU A 105 20.71 2.15 4.51
CA LEU A 105 20.94 0.78 4.05
C LEU A 105 22.41 0.40 4.27
N THR A 106 22.64 -0.80 4.82
CA THR A 106 23.95 -1.38 4.98
C THR A 106 24.09 -2.56 4.02
N VAL A 107 25.21 -2.60 3.30
CA VAL A 107 25.53 -3.70 2.40
C VAL A 107 26.71 -4.48 3.00
N GLY A 108 26.51 -5.77 3.24
CA GLY A 108 27.54 -6.61 3.81
C GLY A 108 27.16 -8.08 3.74
N SER A 109 28.16 -8.94 3.99
CA SER A 109 27.91 -10.38 4.05
C SER A 109 27.09 -10.71 5.28
N HIS A 110 25.89 -11.20 5.05
CA HIS A 110 25.01 -11.67 6.11
C HIS A 110 25.38 -13.10 6.48
N ALA A 111 25.90 -13.31 7.69
CA ALA A 111 25.88 -14.66 8.27
C ALA A 111 24.39 -15.03 8.48
N PRO A 112 23.94 -16.25 8.10
CA PRO A 112 22.54 -16.61 8.19
C PRO A 112 22.07 -16.53 9.65
N GLN A 113 21.45 -15.43 9.98
CA GLN A 113 20.76 -15.22 11.25
C GLN A 113 19.29 -15.54 11.02
N ALA A 114 18.80 -16.50 11.79
CA ALA A 114 17.37 -16.71 11.91
C ALA A 114 16.71 -15.36 12.26
N PRO A 115 15.49 -15.06 11.77
CA PRO A 115 14.84 -13.79 12.01
C PRO A 115 14.61 -13.61 13.50
N THR A 116 15.53 -12.94 14.16
CA THR A 116 15.34 -12.45 15.52
C THR A 116 14.74 -11.05 15.37
N VAL A 117 13.46 -10.94 15.65
CA VAL A 117 12.78 -9.67 15.84
C VAL A 117 13.33 -9.08 17.13
N GLU A 118 14.43 -8.35 17.06
CA GLU A 118 14.84 -7.46 18.14
C GLU A 118 14.14 -6.13 17.94
N SER A 119 13.05 -5.97 18.67
CA SER A 119 12.40 -4.69 18.91
C SER A 119 13.38 -3.80 19.66
N SER A 120 14.03 -2.87 18.98
CA SER A 120 14.62 -1.71 19.65
C SER A 120 13.49 -0.76 20.07
N PRO A 121 13.36 -0.47 21.36
CA PRO A 121 12.34 0.47 21.82
C PRO A 121 12.91 1.88 21.69
N ASP A 122 12.71 2.53 20.63
CA ASP A 122 12.62 3.99 20.49
C ASP A 122 12.87 4.49 19.06
N GLN A 123 12.06 4.05 18.11
CA GLN A 123 11.72 4.85 16.94
C GLN A 123 10.29 4.47 16.55
N GLY A 124 9.35 5.38 16.80
CA GLY A 124 7.95 5.22 16.42
C GLY A 124 7.76 5.28 14.91
N GLU A 125 8.39 4.37 14.19
CA GLU A 125 8.12 4.13 12.78
C GLU A 125 6.81 3.36 12.71
N ALA A 126 5.74 4.10 12.43
CA ALA A 126 4.57 3.43 11.92
C ALA A 126 5.01 2.68 10.66
N LEU A 127 5.11 1.36 10.76
CA LEU A 127 5.37 0.47 9.66
C LEU A 127 4.46 0.87 8.50
N ASP A 128 4.97 0.89 7.28
CA ASP A 128 4.09 1.07 6.13
C ASP A 128 2.98 0.04 6.24
N VAL A 129 1.74 0.50 6.16
CA VAL A 129 0.52 -0.32 6.30
C VAL A 129 0.61 -1.60 5.47
N ARG A 130 1.24 -1.54 4.29
CA ARG A 130 1.40 -2.70 3.40
C ARG A 130 2.30 -3.77 4.00
N LEU A 131 3.42 -3.39 4.61
CA LEU A 131 4.33 -4.34 5.25
C LEU A 131 3.71 -4.91 6.52
N GLU A 132 3.00 -4.10 7.29
CA GLU A 132 2.27 -4.59 8.45
C GLU A 132 1.19 -5.59 8.03
N LEU A 133 0.47 -5.33 6.95
CA LEU A 133 -0.53 -6.25 6.44
C LEU A 133 0.09 -7.57 5.92
N VAL A 134 1.28 -7.50 5.28
CA VAL A 134 2.06 -8.71 4.94
C VAL A 134 2.43 -9.49 6.19
N ARG A 135 2.93 -8.83 7.24
CA ARG A 135 3.29 -9.46 8.51
C ARG A 135 2.10 -10.17 9.13
N LEU A 136 0.96 -9.49 9.20
CA LEU A 136 -0.28 -10.02 9.77
C LEU A 136 -0.81 -11.23 8.98
N VAL A 137 -0.79 -11.16 7.65
CA VAL A 137 -1.19 -12.32 6.81
C VAL A 137 -0.24 -13.50 7.03
N ASN A 138 1.06 -13.27 7.14
CA ASN A 138 2.03 -14.32 7.43
C ASN A 138 1.85 -14.91 8.84
N GLU A 139 1.44 -14.11 9.81
CA GLU A 139 1.06 -14.61 11.13
C GLU A 139 -0.13 -15.56 11.06
N VAL A 140 -1.19 -15.18 10.35
CA VAL A 140 -2.35 -16.07 10.09
C VAL A 140 -1.90 -17.36 9.40
N ARG A 141 -1.01 -17.30 8.42
CA ARG A 141 -0.47 -18.48 7.73
C ARG A 141 0.25 -19.40 8.71
N ARG A 142 1.15 -18.85 9.52
CA ARG A 142 1.92 -19.61 10.53
C ARG A 142 0.98 -20.29 11.56
N GLU A 143 -0.04 -19.57 12.05
CA GLU A 143 -1.02 -20.11 12.98
C GLU A 143 -1.85 -21.25 12.39
N ASN A 144 -2.02 -21.27 11.08
CA ASN A 144 -2.71 -22.33 10.35
C ASN A 144 -1.77 -23.42 9.79
N GLY A 145 -0.49 -23.43 10.21
CA GLY A 145 0.49 -24.43 9.82
C GLY A 145 0.94 -24.36 8.36
N VAL A 146 0.79 -23.20 7.72
CA VAL A 146 1.20 -22.94 6.33
C VAL A 146 2.43 -22.05 6.34
N ALA A 147 3.36 -22.28 5.40
CA ALA A 147 4.60 -21.50 5.31
C ALA A 147 4.32 -20.01 5.07
N GLU A 148 5.08 -19.14 5.73
CA GLU A 148 5.09 -17.70 5.45
C GLU A 148 5.52 -17.44 4.01
N LEU A 149 5.03 -16.34 3.42
CA LEU A 149 5.31 -15.95 2.04
C LEU A 149 6.33 -14.80 2.02
N PRO A 150 7.41 -14.94 1.27
CA PRO A 150 8.29 -13.81 0.99
C PRO A 150 7.55 -12.74 0.16
N VAL A 151 7.92 -11.49 0.39
CA VAL A 151 7.42 -10.36 -0.40
C VAL A 151 7.89 -10.49 -1.85
N SER A 152 6.96 -10.34 -2.79
CA SER A 152 7.24 -10.19 -4.21
C SER A 152 7.07 -8.74 -4.63
N GLU A 153 8.15 -8.09 -5.10
CA GLU A 153 8.09 -6.72 -5.60
C GLU A 153 7.10 -6.59 -6.77
N ALA A 154 7.05 -7.59 -7.64
CA ALA A 154 6.10 -7.62 -8.75
C ALA A 154 4.65 -7.64 -8.25
N LEU A 155 4.33 -8.47 -7.26
CA LEU A 155 2.99 -8.52 -6.69
C LEU A 155 2.65 -7.29 -5.84
N MET A 156 3.62 -6.72 -5.10
CA MET A 156 3.43 -5.44 -4.40
C MET A 156 3.07 -4.34 -5.38
N SER A 157 3.80 -4.26 -6.50
CA SER A 157 3.58 -3.29 -7.58
C SER A 157 2.23 -3.47 -8.25
N ALA A 158 1.86 -4.71 -8.56
CA ALA A 158 0.58 -5.03 -9.17
C ALA A 158 -0.59 -4.71 -8.22
N ALA A 159 -0.51 -5.13 -6.97
CA ALA A 159 -1.52 -4.86 -5.96
C ALA A 159 -1.72 -3.35 -5.73
N GLN A 160 -0.62 -2.57 -5.68
CA GLN A 160 -0.70 -1.12 -5.56
C GLN A 160 -1.34 -0.49 -6.80
N THR A 161 -0.92 -0.91 -8.01
CA THR A 161 -1.49 -0.43 -9.27
C THR A 161 -3.01 -0.61 -9.32
N ILE A 162 -3.50 -1.75 -8.85
CA ILE A 162 -4.94 -2.03 -8.80
C ILE A 162 -5.62 -1.28 -7.66
N SER A 163 -5.00 -1.18 -6.49
CA SER A 163 -5.52 -0.39 -5.38
C SER A 163 -5.75 1.09 -5.78
N ASP A 164 -4.84 1.67 -6.57
CA ASP A 164 -4.92 3.04 -7.07
C ASP A 164 -6.09 3.26 -8.04
N LYS A 165 -6.66 2.19 -8.60
CA LYS A 165 -7.89 2.24 -9.40
C LYS A 165 -9.13 2.45 -8.54
N LYS A 166 -9.05 2.20 -7.22
CA LYS A 166 -10.14 2.43 -6.25
C LYS A 166 -11.40 1.62 -6.56
N TYR A 167 -11.22 0.40 -7.06
CA TYR A 167 -12.33 -0.49 -7.33
C TYR A 167 -12.94 -1.03 -6.03
N THR A 168 -14.25 -1.25 -6.04
CA THR A 168 -15.01 -1.81 -4.91
C THR A 168 -15.41 -3.28 -5.14
N TRP A 169 -15.00 -3.87 -6.26
CA TRP A 169 -15.14 -5.29 -6.61
C TRP A 169 -13.97 -5.71 -7.49
N HIS A 170 -13.80 -7.01 -7.66
CA HIS A 170 -12.72 -7.57 -8.45
C HIS A 170 -12.84 -7.26 -9.95
N HIS A 171 -11.74 -6.87 -10.54
CA HIS A 171 -11.57 -6.68 -11.99
C HIS A 171 -10.50 -7.66 -12.49
N THR A 172 -10.84 -8.96 -12.52
CA THR A 172 -9.90 -10.07 -12.75
C THR A 172 -8.97 -9.87 -13.94
N LYS A 173 -9.48 -9.35 -15.06
CA LYS A 173 -8.65 -9.08 -16.24
C LYS A 173 -7.58 -8.02 -15.93
N GLU A 174 -7.97 -6.90 -15.34
CA GLU A 174 -7.05 -5.80 -15.04
C GLU A 174 -6.05 -6.20 -13.94
N GLU A 175 -6.48 -6.99 -12.96
CA GLU A 175 -5.62 -7.57 -11.92
C GLU A 175 -4.54 -8.46 -12.55
N CYS A 176 -4.92 -9.32 -13.50
CA CYS A 176 -4.00 -10.19 -14.25
C CYS A 176 -3.05 -9.39 -15.14
N GLU A 177 -3.56 -8.39 -15.88
CA GLU A 177 -2.75 -7.52 -16.73
C GLU A 177 -1.76 -6.69 -15.89
N ALA A 178 -2.15 -6.23 -14.71
CA ALA A 178 -1.25 -5.53 -13.79
C ALA A 178 -0.12 -6.46 -13.29
N ALA A 179 -0.44 -7.71 -12.92
CA ALA A 179 0.56 -8.67 -12.51
C ALA A 179 1.58 -8.95 -13.62
N LEU A 180 1.12 -9.17 -14.86
CA LEU A 180 1.99 -9.33 -16.03
C LEU A 180 2.86 -8.12 -16.30
N ALA A 181 2.27 -6.93 -16.30
CA ALA A 181 3.00 -5.67 -16.52
C ALA A 181 4.08 -5.41 -15.46
N CYS A 182 3.86 -5.88 -14.23
CA CYS A 182 4.83 -5.80 -13.14
C CYS A 182 5.84 -6.97 -13.12
N GLY A 183 5.78 -7.90 -14.07
CA GLY A 183 6.73 -8.99 -14.21
C GLY A 183 6.37 -10.27 -13.43
N TYR A 184 5.11 -10.44 -13.02
CA TYR A 184 4.61 -11.67 -12.42
C TYR A 184 3.73 -12.45 -13.45
N PRO A 185 4.28 -13.48 -14.13
CA PRO A 185 3.58 -14.15 -15.24
C PRO A 185 2.66 -15.30 -14.79
N TYR A 186 2.68 -15.65 -13.50
CA TYR A 186 1.92 -16.78 -12.98
C TYR A 186 0.53 -16.37 -12.51
N GLY A 187 -0.30 -17.34 -12.17
CA GLY A 187 -1.57 -17.09 -11.49
C GLY A 187 -1.36 -16.67 -10.02
N PHE A 188 -2.39 -16.13 -9.44
CA PHE A 188 -2.38 -15.66 -8.04
C PHE A 188 -3.80 -15.69 -7.46
N GLY A 189 -3.89 -15.62 -6.14
CA GLY A 189 -5.14 -15.34 -5.44
C GLY A 189 -5.23 -13.86 -5.08
N VAL A 190 -6.44 -13.32 -5.01
CA VAL A 190 -6.67 -11.90 -4.67
C VAL A 190 -7.69 -11.78 -3.56
N ASN A 191 -7.41 -10.95 -2.57
CA ASN A 191 -8.40 -10.42 -1.65
C ASN A 191 -8.51 -8.91 -1.85
N LEU A 192 -9.73 -8.41 -1.76
CA LEU A 192 -10.05 -6.98 -1.77
C LEU A 192 -10.91 -6.66 -0.56
N THR A 193 -10.61 -5.54 0.11
CA THR A 193 -11.53 -4.91 1.06
C THR A 193 -11.51 -3.40 0.90
N VAL A 194 -12.68 -2.78 1.12
CA VAL A 194 -12.86 -1.32 1.06
C VAL A 194 -13.64 -0.89 2.29
N PHE A 195 -13.17 0.14 2.98
CA PHE A 195 -13.79 0.64 4.20
C PHE A 195 -13.56 2.13 4.39
N THR A 196 -14.19 2.72 5.40
CA THR A 196 -14.12 4.16 5.70
C THR A 196 -13.96 4.40 7.19
N GLY A 197 -13.35 5.53 7.55
CA GLY A 197 -13.34 6.01 8.93
C GLY A 197 -12.38 5.25 9.86
N VAL A 198 -11.41 4.54 9.30
CA VAL A 198 -10.35 3.86 10.03
C VAL A 198 -9.08 4.71 9.98
N SER A 199 -8.33 4.81 11.06
CA SER A 199 -7.04 5.49 11.07
C SER A 199 -6.00 4.72 10.27
N THR A 200 -4.96 5.39 9.78
CA THR A 200 -3.88 4.73 9.04
C THR A 200 -3.20 3.65 9.89
N GLU A 201 -3.06 3.88 11.20
CA GLU A 201 -2.47 2.93 12.15
C GLU A 201 -3.29 1.63 12.28
N ASP A 202 -4.61 1.74 12.21
CA ASP A 202 -5.53 0.60 12.35
C ASP A 202 -5.85 -0.09 11.01
N THR A 203 -5.43 0.51 9.88
CA THR A 203 -5.81 0.07 8.53
C THR A 203 -5.42 -1.39 8.26
N ALA A 204 -4.20 -1.79 8.60
CA ALA A 204 -3.72 -3.15 8.34
C ALA A 204 -4.54 -4.19 9.12
N GLN A 205 -4.77 -3.95 10.41
CA GLN A 205 -5.57 -4.85 11.25
C GLN A 205 -7.02 -4.92 10.77
N HIS A 206 -7.62 -3.78 10.43
CA HIS A 206 -9.00 -3.72 9.95
C HIS A 206 -9.19 -4.47 8.62
N ALA A 207 -8.23 -4.34 7.70
CA ALA A 207 -8.24 -5.10 6.44
C ALA A 207 -8.15 -6.60 6.70
N LEU A 208 -7.23 -7.03 7.58
CA LEU A 208 -7.11 -8.42 7.98
C LEU A 208 -8.40 -8.95 8.59
N ASP A 209 -9.01 -8.22 9.54
CA ASP A 209 -10.25 -8.63 10.21
C ASP A 209 -11.39 -8.85 9.21
N ASN A 210 -11.50 -7.96 8.21
CA ASN A 210 -12.48 -8.12 7.13
C ASN A 210 -12.25 -9.41 6.33
N TRP A 211 -10.99 -9.76 6.05
CA TRP A 211 -10.66 -10.99 5.33
C TRP A 211 -10.82 -12.24 6.19
N LEU A 212 -10.53 -12.19 7.49
CA LEU A 212 -10.76 -13.29 8.42
C LEU A 212 -12.26 -13.62 8.59
N ASN A 213 -13.11 -12.61 8.50
CA ASN A 213 -14.57 -12.78 8.58
C ASN A 213 -15.22 -13.29 7.28
N SER A 214 -14.45 -13.56 6.24
CA SER A 214 -14.90 -14.08 4.95
C SER A 214 -14.18 -15.38 4.62
N SER A 215 -14.91 -16.49 4.51
CA SER A 215 -14.31 -17.81 4.26
C SER A 215 -13.46 -17.86 2.98
N GLY A 216 -13.93 -17.22 1.89
CA GLY A 216 -13.18 -17.18 0.63
C GLY A 216 -11.88 -16.36 0.72
N HIS A 217 -11.91 -15.24 1.44
CA HIS A 217 -10.71 -14.45 1.67
C HIS A 217 -9.74 -15.17 2.62
N PHE A 218 -10.25 -15.80 3.66
CA PHE A 218 -9.44 -16.61 4.57
C PHE A 218 -8.73 -17.76 3.83
N GLU A 219 -9.49 -18.54 3.03
CA GLU A 219 -8.91 -19.61 2.21
C GLU A 219 -7.83 -19.13 1.26
N THR A 220 -7.99 -17.92 0.69
CA THR A 220 -6.97 -17.30 -0.17
C THR A 220 -5.69 -17.04 0.62
N MET A 221 -5.78 -16.48 1.82
CA MET A 221 -4.62 -16.17 2.66
C MET A 221 -3.83 -17.42 3.07
N ILE A 222 -4.51 -18.51 3.43
CA ILE A 222 -3.86 -19.74 3.94
C ILE A 222 -3.58 -20.79 2.87
N LYS A 223 -3.72 -20.45 1.59
CA LYS A 223 -3.51 -21.41 0.51
C LYS A 223 -2.07 -21.92 0.50
N PRO A 224 -1.85 -23.27 0.56
CA PRO A 224 -0.51 -23.82 0.75
C PRO A 224 0.34 -23.81 -0.53
N ASP A 225 -0.26 -23.73 -1.71
CA ASP A 225 0.41 -23.71 -3.02
C ASP A 225 0.87 -22.31 -3.46
N CYS A 226 0.89 -21.35 -2.54
CA CYS A 226 1.42 -20.00 -2.76
C CYS A 226 2.89 -19.93 -2.36
N ASP A 227 3.65 -19.05 -3.04
CA ASP A 227 5.09 -18.86 -2.86
C ASP A 227 5.51 -17.42 -2.56
N SER A 228 4.62 -16.46 -2.75
CA SER A 228 4.93 -15.04 -2.63
C SER A 228 3.69 -14.21 -2.31
N ILE A 229 3.92 -13.00 -1.80
CA ILE A 229 2.85 -12.09 -1.35
C ILE A 229 3.12 -10.67 -1.83
N GLY A 230 2.06 -9.95 -2.18
CA GLY A 230 2.08 -8.52 -2.43
C GLY A 230 0.82 -7.85 -1.91
N VAL A 231 0.96 -6.60 -1.44
CA VAL A 231 -0.14 -5.80 -0.88
C VAL A 231 -0.14 -4.42 -1.50
N GLY A 232 -1.32 -3.92 -1.83
CA GLY A 232 -1.57 -2.55 -2.24
C GLY A 232 -2.56 -1.88 -1.31
N VAL A 233 -2.27 -0.65 -0.91
CA VAL A 233 -3.16 0.16 -0.07
C VAL A 233 -3.23 1.57 -0.63
N THR A 234 -4.44 2.06 -0.87
CA THR A 234 -4.69 3.41 -1.34
C THR A 234 -5.75 4.07 -0.47
N GLU A 235 -5.42 5.21 0.09
CA GLU A 235 -6.35 6.09 0.78
C GLU A 235 -6.83 7.20 -0.15
N SER A 236 -8.14 7.44 -0.18
CA SER A 236 -8.74 8.49 -0.98
C SER A 236 -9.86 9.18 -0.21
N GLY A 237 -9.56 10.34 0.35
CA GLY A 237 -10.43 10.99 1.31
C GLY A 237 -10.56 10.14 2.58
N SER A 238 -11.79 9.74 2.92
CA SER A 238 -12.04 8.85 4.07
C SER A 238 -12.15 7.37 3.69
N VAL A 239 -11.89 7.02 2.44
CA VAL A 239 -12.05 5.65 1.92
C VAL A 239 -10.69 5.00 1.73
N THR A 240 -10.53 3.80 2.25
CA THR A 240 -9.32 2.98 2.10
C THR A 240 -9.62 1.74 1.26
N TYR A 241 -8.73 1.46 0.31
CA TYR A 241 -8.79 0.33 -0.61
C TYR A 241 -7.58 -0.55 -0.34
N CYS A 242 -7.80 -1.80 0.06
CA CYS A 242 -6.73 -2.75 0.33
C CYS A 242 -6.84 -3.97 -0.59
N TYR A 243 -5.74 -4.29 -1.25
CA TYR A 243 -5.57 -5.49 -2.07
C TYR A 243 -4.46 -6.37 -1.51
N LEU A 244 -4.70 -7.68 -1.49
CA LEU A 244 -3.73 -8.72 -1.23
C LEU A 244 -3.62 -9.60 -2.47
N PHE A 245 -2.41 -9.81 -2.97
CA PHE A 245 -2.09 -10.77 -3.99
C PHE A 245 -1.20 -11.87 -3.39
N VAL A 246 -1.57 -13.15 -3.56
CA VAL A 246 -0.76 -14.30 -3.16
C VAL A 246 -0.41 -15.11 -4.40
N GLY A 247 0.88 -15.19 -4.70
CA GLY A 247 1.40 -15.78 -5.93
C GLY A 247 1.27 -17.31 -5.94
N ARG A 248 0.92 -17.85 -7.09
CA ARG A 248 0.71 -19.29 -7.34
C ARG A 248 1.54 -19.75 -8.54
N PRO A 249 2.83 -20.06 -8.35
CA PRO A 249 3.78 -20.31 -9.43
C PRO A 249 3.44 -21.52 -10.31
N ASN A 250 2.63 -22.43 -9.79
CA ASN A 250 2.20 -23.63 -10.51
C ASN A 250 0.90 -23.41 -11.33
N THR A 251 0.41 -22.19 -11.41
CA THR A 251 -0.75 -21.82 -12.20
C THR A 251 -0.36 -20.75 -13.22
N HIS A 252 -1.09 -20.72 -14.32
CA HIS A 252 -0.84 -19.80 -15.42
C HIS A 252 -1.71 -18.55 -15.28
N ASN A 253 -1.18 -17.39 -15.70
CA ASN A 253 -2.01 -16.20 -15.81
C ASN A 253 -2.85 -16.31 -17.08
N PRO A 254 -4.19 -16.27 -17.00
CA PRO A 254 -5.05 -16.53 -18.15
C PRO A 254 -5.01 -15.45 -19.24
N TYR A 255 -4.32 -14.36 -19.01
CA TYR A 255 -4.20 -13.21 -19.94
C TYR A 255 -2.75 -13.01 -20.45
N GLU A 256 -1.87 -13.98 -20.24
CA GLU A 256 -0.53 -14.01 -20.83
C GLU A 256 -0.54 -14.16 -22.35
#